data_36c56f45dd694ebc38a38e5817388fea
#
_entry.id   36c56f45dd694ebc38a38e5817388fea
#
_cell.length_a   1.000
_cell.length_b   1.000
_cell.length_c   1.000
_cell.angle_alpha   90.00
_cell.angle_beta   90.00
_cell.angle_gamma   90.00
#
_symmetry.space_group_name_H-M   'P 1'
#
loop_
_entity.id
_entity.type
_entity.pdbx_description
1 polymer ?
#
loop_
_entity_poly.entity_id
_entity_poly.type
_entity_poly.pdbx_seq_one_letter_code
_entity_poly.pdbx_strand_id
1 'polypeptide(L)'
;MARSNKEKIKNNIPRQPTDVPKGTSTFITSQTKNALEYYQQERLNFSFALFDRTHERYNCGGVDETWFVALLDRLRVYSEIELSKFHNPHFQSSNYIHTNSIEEVENELNIPEETLTQIKEDNTFYQLGVSKARGRIHGILINNTFFIIWLDPHHNFIPMKQHGGLKIFPPPKTEIEVIEEQ
;
A
#
# COMPACT_ATOMS: atom_id res chain seq x y z
N MET A 1 44.22 -29.22 -22.68
CA MET A 1 43.01 -29.87 -22.08
C MET A 1 42.80 -29.35 -20.68
N ALA A 2 41.93 -28.38 -20.49
CA ALA A 2 41.61 -27.82 -19.20
C ALA A 2 40.23 -28.33 -18.73
N ARG A 3 40.22 -29.08 -17.63
CA ARG A 3 38.96 -29.57 -17.00
C ARG A 3 38.28 -28.47 -16.24
N SER A 4 37.09 -28.11 -16.63
CA SER A 4 36.19 -27.22 -15.93
C SER A 4 35.66 -27.87 -14.66
N ASN A 5 36.01 -27.29 -13.51
CA ASN A 5 35.45 -27.61 -12.20
C ASN A 5 34.12 -26.86 -12.07
N LYS A 6 32.99 -27.54 -12.36
CA LYS A 6 31.65 -27.08 -11.97
C LYS A 6 31.47 -27.41 -10.48
N GLU A 7 31.71 -26.46 -9.60
CA GLU A 7 31.27 -26.55 -8.20
C GLU A 7 29.73 -26.56 -8.16
N LYS A 8 29.18 -27.67 -7.71
CA LYS A 8 27.76 -27.81 -7.40
C LYS A 8 27.48 -26.99 -6.15
N ILE A 9 26.83 -25.83 -6.32
CA ILE A 9 26.21 -25.10 -5.20
C ILE A 9 25.13 -26.03 -4.62
N LYS A 10 25.43 -26.63 -3.47
CA LYS A 10 24.43 -27.35 -2.69
C LYS A 10 23.51 -26.31 -2.06
N ASN A 11 22.28 -26.21 -2.55
CA ASN A 11 21.22 -25.46 -1.89
C ASN A 11 20.97 -26.06 -0.52
N ASN A 12 21.56 -25.48 0.51
CA ASN A 12 21.24 -25.74 1.90
C ASN A 12 19.91 -25.02 2.23
N ILE A 13 18.81 -25.54 1.71
CA ILE A 13 17.49 -25.19 2.22
C ILE A 13 17.36 -25.97 3.53
N PRO A 14 17.17 -25.30 4.68
CA PRO A 14 16.89 -26.00 5.93
C PRO A 14 15.66 -26.88 5.73
N ARG A 15 15.82 -28.21 5.84
CA ARG A 15 14.65 -29.11 5.85
C ARG A 15 13.81 -28.75 7.04
N GLN A 16 12.53 -28.45 6.83
CA GLN A 16 11.58 -28.33 7.93
C GLN A 16 11.61 -29.65 8.75
N PRO A 17 11.58 -29.54 10.08
CA PRO A 17 11.47 -30.73 10.91
C PRO A 17 10.19 -31.48 10.54
N THR A 18 10.33 -32.75 10.16
CA THR A 18 9.21 -33.60 9.74
C THR A 18 8.37 -34.14 10.92
N ASP A 19 8.77 -33.84 12.14
CA ASP A 19 8.04 -34.24 13.36
C ASP A 19 7.45 -33.00 14.04
N VAL A 20 6.33 -32.49 13.49
CA VAL A 20 5.44 -31.59 14.23
C VAL A 20 4.54 -32.46 15.10
N PRO A 21 4.62 -32.39 16.44
CA PRO A 21 3.69 -33.12 17.30
C PRO A 21 2.25 -32.72 16.94
N LYS A 22 1.42 -33.72 16.60
CA LYS A 22 -0.02 -33.49 16.40
C LYS A 22 -0.60 -32.97 17.71
N GLY A 23 -0.83 -31.65 17.82
CA GLY A 23 -1.48 -31.06 18.98
C GLY A 23 -1.01 -29.68 19.43
N THR A 24 0.07 -29.11 18.83
CA THR A 24 0.49 -27.74 19.17
C THR A 24 0.48 -26.85 17.94
N SER A 25 -0.70 -26.53 17.48
CA SER A 25 -0.91 -25.50 16.51
C SER A 25 -1.02 -24.14 17.23
N THR A 26 0.10 -23.57 17.66
CA THR A 26 0.16 -22.10 17.72
C THR A 26 1.59 -21.68 18.00
N PHE A 27 2.29 -21.29 16.96
CA PHE A 27 3.51 -20.49 17.02
C PHE A 27 3.30 -19.13 17.70
N ILE A 28 2.07 -18.79 18.00
CA ILE A 28 1.69 -17.52 18.63
C ILE A 28 1.09 -17.85 20.00
N THR A 29 1.80 -17.49 21.06
CA THR A 29 1.28 -17.60 22.43
C THR A 29 0.04 -16.71 22.59
N SER A 30 -0.84 -17.01 23.56
CA SER A 30 -1.99 -16.16 23.87
C SER A 30 -1.60 -14.71 24.15
N GLN A 31 -0.46 -14.48 24.80
CA GLN A 31 0.09 -13.14 25.04
C GLN A 31 0.47 -12.44 23.74
N THR A 32 1.12 -13.15 22.82
CA THR A 32 1.49 -12.60 21.51
C THR A 32 0.24 -12.32 20.68
N LYS A 33 -0.79 -13.19 20.76
CA LYS A 33 -2.06 -12.98 20.08
C LYS A 33 -2.74 -11.71 20.61
N ASN A 34 -2.86 -11.55 21.93
CA ASN A 34 -3.45 -10.37 22.54
C ASN A 34 -2.68 -9.08 22.20
N ALA A 35 -1.34 -9.16 22.15
CA ALA A 35 -0.52 -8.03 21.73
C ALA A 35 -0.75 -7.66 20.26
N LEU A 36 -0.86 -8.65 19.38
CA LEU A 36 -1.17 -8.41 17.96
C LEU A 36 -2.59 -7.85 17.77
N GLU A 37 -3.58 -8.37 18.49
CA GLU A 37 -4.94 -7.84 18.48
C GLU A 37 -4.99 -6.38 18.96
N TYR A 38 -4.27 -6.05 20.05
CA TYR A 38 -4.13 -4.69 20.51
C TYR A 38 -3.49 -3.77 19.45
N TYR A 39 -2.39 -4.22 18.83
CA TYR A 39 -1.75 -3.48 17.73
C TYR A 39 -2.71 -3.25 16.56
N GLN A 40 -3.51 -4.24 16.20
CA GLN A 40 -4.46 -4.15 15.10
C GLN A 40 -5.61 -3.19 15.39
N GLN A 41 -6.07 -3.09 16.64
CA GLN A 41 -7.20 -2.23 17.02
C GLN A 41 -6.82 -0.76 17.18
N GLU A 42 -5.62 -0.48 17.66
CA GLU A 42 -5.19 0.85 18.05
C GLU A 42 -4.34 1.56 16.98
N ARG A 43 -3.94 0.84 15.93
CA ARG A 43 -3.02 1.34 14.91
C ARG A 43 -3.62 1.28 13.51
N LEU A 44 -3.04 2.10 12.63
CA LEU A 44 -3.44 2.13 11.24
C LEU A 44 -3.00 0.84 10.52
N ASN A 45 -3.97 0.17 9.90
CA ASN A 45 -3.74 -0.97 9.01
C ASN A 45 -3.91 -0.53 7.56
N PHE A 46 -3.38 -1.32 6.61
CA PHE A 46 -3.51 -1.05 5.17
C PHE A 46 -4.16 -2.22 4.45
N SER A 47 -5.06 -1.90 3.51
CA SER A 47 -5.71 -2.86 2.64
C SER A 47 -5.58 -2.43 1.18
N PHE A 48 -5.31 -3.38 0.29
CA PHE A 48 -5.32 -3.19 -1.17
C PHE A 48 -6.60 -3.73 -1.82
N ALA A 49 -7.64 -4.04 -1.03
CA ALA A 49 -8.88 -4.62 -1.55
C ALA A 49 -9.62 -3.71 -2.55
N LEU A 50 -9.38 -2.40 -2.49
CA LEU A 50 -9.97 -1.40 -3.40
C LEU A 50 -8.93 -0.79 -4.35
N PHE A 51 -7.73 -1.39 -4.47
CA PHE A 51 -6.65 -0.82 -5.25
C PHE A 51 -6.90 -0.92 -6.75
N ASP A 52 -7.05 0.22 -7.40
CA ASP A 52 -7.11 0.34 -8.85
C ASP A 52 -5.74 0.70 -9.42
N ARG A 53 -5.00 -0.33 -9.88
CA ARG A 53 -3.69 -0.15 -10.52
C ARG A 53 -3.79 0.31 -11.98
N THR A 54 -4.98 0.25 -12.57
CA THR A 54 -5.20 0.51 -13.99
C THR A 54 -5.65 1.94 -14.28
N HIS A 55 -5.85 2.75 -13.24
CA HIS A 55 -6.28 4.13 -13.39
C HIS A 55 -5.32 4.92 -14.29
N GLU A 56 -5.87 5.72 -15.21
CA GLU A 56 -5.09 6.44 -16.22
C GLU A 56 -4.02 7.37 -15.62
N ARG A 57 -4.37 8.07 -14.52
CA ARG A 57 -3.50 9.09 -13.90
C ARG A 57 -2.80 8.64 -12.62
N TYR A 58 -3.39 7.67 -11.90
CA TYR A 58 -2.98 7.30 -10.54
C TYR A 58 -2.58 5.83 -10.48
N ASN A 59 -1.49 5.51 -11.15
CA ASN A 59 -0.95 4.15 -11.26
C ASN A 59 0.57 4.15 -11.01
N CYS A 60 1.18 2.96 -11.02
CA CYS A 60 2.61 2.79 -10.78
C CYS A 60 3.48 2.94 -12.04
N GLY A 61 2.97 3.53 -13.12
CA GLY A 61 3.75 3.74 -14.34
C GLY A 61 4.86 4.79 -14.15
N GLY A 62 5.98 4.57 -14.82
CA GLY A 62 7.10 5.53 -14.82
C GLY A 62 7.87 5.65 -13.51
N VAL A 63 7.75 4.69 -12.57
CA VAL A 63 8.55 4.63 -11.34
C VAL A 63 9.52 3.47 -11.38
N ASP A 64 10.55 3.55 -10.55
CA ASP A 64 11.57 2.53 -10.35
C ASP A 64 11.40 1.77 -9.02
N GLU A 65 12.24 0.78 -8.80
CA GLU A 65 12.26 -0.02 -7.58
C GLU A 65 12.50 0.83 -6.31
N THR A 66 13.25 1.93 -6.43
CA THR A 66 13.55 2.80 -5.28
C THR A 66 12.31 3.52 -4.77
N TRP A 67 11.36 3.78 -5.66
CA TRP A 67 10.07 4.35 -5.29
C TRP A 67 9.23 3.35 -4.49
N PHE A 68 9.20 2.07 -4.91
CA PHE A 68 8.47 1.03 -4.18
C PHE A 68 9.06 0.76 -2.79
N VAL A 69 10.38 0.77 -2.67
CA VAL A 69 11.04 0.67 -1.36
C VAL A 69 10.61 1.83 -0.46
N ALA A 70 10.60 3.07 -0.97
CA ALA A 70 10.15 4.22 -0.20
C ALA A 70 8.67 4.15 0.18
N LEU A 71 7.81 3.63 -0.71
CA LEU A 71 6.40 3.38 -0.42
C LEU A 71 6.25 2.40 0.75
N LEU A 72 6.92 1.24 0.69
CA LEU A 72 6.84 0.21 1.73
C LEU A 72 7.36 0.73 3.07
N ASP A 73 8.49 1.44 3.09
CA ASP A 73 9.02 2.08 4.29
C ASP A 73 8.01 3.08 4.87
N ARG A 74 7.34 3.84 4.03
CA ARG A 74 6.35 4.81 4.47
C ARG A 74 5.08 4.16 5.01
N LEU A 75 4.59 3.10 4.36
CA LEU A 75 3.47 2.30 4.86
C LEU A 75 3.80 1.70 6.23
N ARG A 76 5.02 1.17 6.42
CA ARG A 76 5.50 0.69 7.71
C ARG A 76 5.45 1.79 8.77
N VAL A 77 5.97 2.98 8.48
CA VAL A 77 5.93 4.13 9.41
C VAL A 77 4.49 4.51 9.75
N TYR A 78 3.60 4.55 8.77
CA TYR A 78 2.18 4.84 9.03
C TYR A 78 1.50 3.75 9.86
N SER A 79 1.85 2.47 9.68
CA SER A 79 1.30 1.37 10.48
C SER A 79 1.72 1.39 11.95
N GLU A 80 2.74 2.16 12.30
CA GLU A 80 3.17 2.38 13.69
C GLU A 80 2.40 3.53 14.37
N ILE A 81 1.59 4.28 13.62
CA ILE A 81 0.84 5.43 14.14
C ILE A 81 -0.42 4.96 14.87
N GLU A 82 -0.64 5.48 16.05
CA GLU A 82 -1.91 5.33 16.77
C GLU A 82 -3.03 6.09 16.04
N LEU A 83 -4.18 5.46 15.90
CA LEU A 83 -5.33 6.03 15.16
C LEU A 83 -5.74 7.39 15.70
N SER A 84 -5.68 7.58 17.02
CA SER A 84 -5.94 8.86 17.69
C SER A 84 -5.03 9.99 17.20
N LYS A 85 -3.76 9.68 16.92
CA LYS A 85 -2.79 10.64 16.36
C LYS A 85 -3.06 10.92 14.89
N PHE A 86 -3.50 9.90 14.13
CA PHE A 86 -3.80 10.06 12.71
C PHE A 86 -4.88 11.11 12.46
N HIS A 87 -5.88 11.22 13.34
CA HIS A 87 -6.93 12.24 13.26
C HIS A 87 -6.52 13.63 13.76
N ASN A 88 -5.32 13.78 14.30
CA ASN A 88 -4.85 15.07 14.81
C ASN A 88 -4.39 15.99 13.67
N PRO A 89 -4.98 17.18 13.47
CA PRO A 89 -4.64 18.09 12.37
C PRO A 89 -3.18 18.53 12.36
N HIS A 90 -2.57 18.74 13.52
CA HIS A 90 -1.15 19.07 13.63
C HIS A 90 -0.25 17.93 13.14
N PHE A 91 -0.62 16.70 13.50
CA PHE A 91 0.07 15.50 13.03
C PHE A 91 -0.08 15.32 11.52
N GLN A 92 -1.31 15.48 11.01
CA GLN A 92 -1.59 15.41 9.57
C GLN A 92 -0.71 16.37 8.78
N SER A 93 -0.71 17.65 9.14
CA SER A 93 0.11 18.67 8.47
C SER A 93 1.60 18.34 8.48
N SER A 94 2.14 17.88 9.62
CA SER A 94 3.56 17.52 9.77
C SER A 94 3.96 16.27 8.99
N ASN A 95 3.00 15.40 8.63
CA ASN A 95 3.23 14.13 7.95
C ASN A 95 2.75 14.10 6.51
N TYR A 96 2.43 15.25 5.92
CA TYR A 96 1.91 15.36 4.54
C TYR A 96 0.63 14.56 4.32
N ILE A 97 -0.24 14.55 5.33
CA ILE A 97 -1.58 13.95 5.25
C ILE A 97 -2.55 15.08 4.91
N HIS A 98 -3.29 14.93 3.83
CA HIS A 98 -4.32 15.85 3.39
C HIS A 98 -5.64 15.12 3.25
N THR A 99 -6.74 15.87 3.36
CA THR A 99 -8.09 15.36 3.19
C THR A 99 -8.82 16.16 2.13
N ASN A 100 -9.64 15.47 1.35
CA ASN A 100 -10.56 16.03 0.38
C ASN A 100 -11.95 15.47 0.63
N SER A 101 -12.98 16.10 0.07
CA SER A 101 -14.31 15.47 0.03
C SER A 101 -14.29 14.28 -0.92
N ILE A 102 -15.01 13.21 -0.58
CA ILE A 102 -15.17 12.05 -1.46
C ILE A 102 -15.89 12.45 -2.77
N GLU A 103 -16.78 13.44 -2.70
CA GLU A 103 -17.53 13.96 -3.85
C GLU A 103 -16.64 14.52 -4.96
N GLU A 104 -15.43 15.00 -4.60
CA GLU A 104 -14.47 15.51 -5.59
C GLU A 104 -13.88 14.42 -6.47
N VAL A 105 -13.94 13.17 -6.03
CA VAL A 105 -13.30 12.01 -6.68
C VAL A 105 -14.25 10.89 -7.04
N GLU A 106 -15.51 10.93 -6.60
CA GLU A 106 -16.46 9.82 -6.72
C GLU A 106 -16.64 9.29 -8.14
N ASN A 107 -16.60 10.18 -9.14
CA ASN A 107 -16.74 9.80 -10.55
C ASN A 107 -15.51 9.07 -11.12
N GLU A 108 -14.39 9.12 -10.42
CA GLU A 108 -13.14 8.43 -10.81
C GLU A 108 -12.95 7.11 -10.04
N LEU A 109 -13.77 6.88 -8.99
CA LEU A 109 -13.65 5.70 -8.15
C LEU A 109 -14.24 4.46 -8.83
N ASN A 110 -13.41 3.48 -9.11
CA ASN A 110 -13.83 2.18 -9.62
C ASN A 110 -14.08 1.21 -8.47
N ILE A 111 -15.12 1.48 -7.66
CA ILE A 111 -15.53 0.66 -6.52
C ILE A 111 -17.02 0.36 -6.58
N PRO A 112 -17.48 -0.76 -5.99
CA PRO A 112 -18.91 -1.10 -5.97
C PRO A 112 -19.76 0.01 -5.37
N GLU A 113 -20.92 0.29 -5.96
CA GLU A 113 -21.82 1.37 -5.54
C GLU A 113 -22.27 1.24 -4.08
N GLU A 114 -22.49 0.00 -3.61
CA GLU A 114 -22.82 -0.27 -2.21
C GLU A 114 -21.71 0.20 -1.27
N THR A 115 -20.46 -0.06 -1.65
CA THR A 115 -19.27 0.38 -0.88
C THR A 115 -19.14 1.90 -0.95
N LEU A 116 -19.35 2.49 -2.12
CA LEU A 116 -19.30 3.93 -2.31
C LEU A 116 -20.33 4.65 -1.43
N THR A 117 -21.55 4.11 -1.34
CA THR A 117 -22.61 4.67 -0.49
C THR A 117 -22.21 4.67 0.99
N GLN A 118 -21.62 3.60 1.48
CA GLN A 118 -21.12 3.52 2.86
C GLN A 118 -19.97 4.50 3.14
N ILE A 119 -19.07 4.66 2.16
CA ILE A 119 -17.94 5.57 2.26
C ILE A 119 -18.38 7.03 2.28
N LYS A 120 -19.42 7.37 1.54
CA LYS A 120 -19.98 8.73 1.49
C LYS A 120 -20.49 9.22 2.85
N GLU A 121 -20.83 8.32 3.76
CA GLU A 121 -21.27 8.71 5.11
C GLU A 121 -20.18 9.46 5.88
N ASP A 122 -18.90 9.03 5.75
CA ASP A 122 -17.74 9.69 6.39
C ASP A 122 -17.18 10.85 5.56
N ASN A 123 -17.54 10.92 4.27
CA ASN A 123 -17.21 11.98 3.31
C ASN A 123 -15.73 12.42 3.26
N THR A 124 -14.79 11.55 3.58
CA THR A 124 -13.38 11.90 3.66
C THR A 124 -12.51 11.02 2.77
N PHE A 125 -11.84 11.66 1.83
CA PHE A 125 -10.82 11.05 0.98
C PHE A 125 -9.43 11.54 1.40
N TYR A 126 -8.54 10.62 1.73
CA TYR A 126 -7.22 10.93 2.27
C TYR A 126 -6.12 10.86 1.21
N GLN A 127 -5.14 11.73 1.36
CA GLN A 127 -3.88 11.71 0.64
C GLN A 127 -2.75 11.56 1.65
N LEU A 128 -2.03 10.44 1.63
CA LEU A 128 -0.89 10.19 2.48
C LEU A 128 0.41 10.42 1.69
N GLY A 129 1.33 11.23 2.21
CA GLY A 129 2.60 11.47 1.53
C GLY A 129 3.53 10.27 1.58
N VAL A 130 4.02 9.77 0.44
CA VAL A 130 5.18 8.86 0.43
C VAL A 130 6.41 9.63 0.92
N SER A 131 6.68 10.80 0.33
CA SER A 131 7.58 11.84 0.83
C SER A 131 7.21 13.16 0.17
N LYS A 132 7.95 14.24 0.48
CA LYS A 132 7.74 15.54 -0.15
C LYS A 132 7.84 15.48 -1.69
N ALA A 133 8.73 14.65 -2.23
CA ALA A 133 9.03 14.56 -3.66
C ALA A 133 8.56 13.27 -4.34
N ARG A 134 8.07 12.29 -3.59
CA ARG A 134 7.80 10.93 -4.10
C ARG A 134 6.31 10.60 -4.24
N GLY A 135 5.46 11.61 -4.27
CA GLY A 135 4.03 11.43 -4.54
C GLY A 135 3.18 11.08 -3.33
N ARG A 136 2.01 10.53 -3.61
CA ARG A 136 0.92 10.30 -2.64
C ARG A 136 0.34 8.89 -2.76
N ILE A 137 -0.23 8.47 -1.64
CA ILE A 137 -1.11 7.30 -1.53
C ILE A 137 -2.50 7.86 -1.29
N HIS A 138 -3.46 7.49 -2.11
CA HIS A 138 -4.84 7.95 -1.99
C HIS A 138 -5.74 6.82 -1.52
N GLY A 139 -6.72 7.16 -0.70
CA GLY A 139 -7.66 6.18 -0.19
C GLY A 139 -8.59 6.72 0.88
N ILE A 140 -9.26 5.79 1.53
CA ILE A 140 -10.27 6.03 2.56
C ILE A 140 -9.91 5.28 3.83
N LEU A 141 -10.34 5.81 4.97
CA LEU A 141 -10.15 5.18 6.26
C LEU A 141 -11.51 4.68 6.77
N ILE A 142 -11.62 3.36 6.99
CA ILE A 142 -12.78 2.74 7.60
C ILE A 142 -12.31 2.07 8.90
N ASN A 143 -12.83 2.53 10.03
CA ASN A 143 -12.34 2.15 11.36
C ASN A 143 -10.84 2.45 11.50
N ASN A 144 -10.01 1.42 11.58
CA ASN A 144 -8.55 1.53 11.65
C ASN A 144 -7.84 1.01 10.41
N THR A 145 -8.57 0.74 9.32
CA THR A 145 -8.02 0.22 8.08
C THR A 145 -8.08 1.29 6.99
N PHE A 146 -6.92 1.64 6.48
CA PHE A 146 -6.77 2.51 5.33
C PHE A 146 -6.82 1.67 4.06
N PHE A 147 -7.87 1.82 3.28
CA PHE A 147 -8.03 1.18 1.98
C PHE A 147 -7.33 2.03 0.94
N ILE A 148 -6.22 1.53 0.41
CA ILE A 148 -5.50 2.16 -0.68
C ILE A 148 -6.34 2.00 -1.94
N ILE A 149 -6.64 3.11 -2.61
CA ILE A 149 -7.38 3.14 -3.87
C ILE A 149 -6.42 3.45 -5.02
N TRP A 150 -5.58 4.50 -4.88
CA TRP A 150 -4.64 4.90 -5.92
C TRP A 150 -3.25 5.17 -5.37
N LEU A 151 -2.26 4.99 -6.25
CA LEU A 151 -0.89 5.47 -6.03
C LEU A 151 -0.61 6.58 -7.03
N ASP A 152 -0.21 7.73 -6.53
CA ASP A 152 0.11 8.92 -7.33
C ASP A 152 1.58 9.34 -7.15
N PRO A 153 2.53 8.62 -7.78
CA PRO A 153 3.95 8.93 -7.67
C PRO A 153 4.33 10.28 -8.26
N HIS A 154 3.51 10.80 -9.16
CA HIS A 154 3.80 11.98 -9.97
C HIS A 154 3.08 13.25 -9.51
N HIS A 155 2.30 13.21 -8.42
CA HIS A 155 1.46 14.32 -7.92
C HIS A 155 0.39 14.77 -8.93
N ASN A 156 -0.22 13.82 -9.64
CA ASN A 156 -1.20 14.10 -10.67
C ASN A 156 -2.57 14.53 -10.14
N PHE A 157 -2.85 14.27 -8.85
CA PHE A 157 -4.11 14.70 -8.23
C PHE A 157 -4.20 16.23 -8.13
N ILE A 158 -3.08 16.89 -7.78
CA ILE A 158 -2.93 18.34 -7.84
C ILE A 158 -1.67 18.64 -8.63
N PRO A 159 -1.74 18.66 -9.97
CA PRO A 159 -0.55 18.84 -10.81
C PRO A 159 -0.03 20.26 -10.70
N MET A 160 1.09 20.43 -10.04
CA MET A 160 1.76 21.73 -9.91
C MET A 160 2.98 21.82 -10.83
N LYS A 161 3.21 23.00 -11.43
CA LYS A 161 4.38 23.25 -12.30
C LYS A 161 5.71 22.91 -11.62
N GLN A 162 5.84 23.16 -10.31
CA GLN A 162 7.03 22.83 -9.52
C GLN A 162 7.31 21.32 -9.39
N HIS A 163 6.32 20.47 -9.65
CA HIS A 163 6.45 19.01 -9.70
C HIS A 163 6.51 18.49 -11.14
N GLY A 164 6.61 19.38 -12.13
CA GLY A 164 6.70 19.02 -13.54
C GLY A 164 5.34 18.92 -14.26
N GLY A 165 4.25 19.40 -13.63
CA GLY A 165 2.90 19.33 -14.18
C GLY A 165 2.33 17.92 -14.23
N LEU A 166 1.30 17.71 -15.04
CA LEU A 166 0.66 16.41 -15.24
C LEU A 166 1.59 15.45 -16.00
N LYS A 167 1.78 14.24 -15.47
CA LYS A 167 2.62 13.19 -16.05
C LYS A 167 1.83 11.89 -16.14
N ILE A 168 1.43 11.54 -17.33
CA ILE A 168 0.66 10.32 -17.58
C ILE A 168 1.60 9.23 -18.09
N PHE A 169 1.55 8.07 -17.44
CA PHE A 169 2.26 6.87 -17.83
C PHE A 169 1.27 5.71 -17.95
N PRO A 170 1.48 4.79 -18.90
CA PRO A 170 0.64 3.61 -18.98
C PRO A 170 0.79 2.76 -17.71
N PRO A 171 -0.29 2.12 -17.22
CA PRO A 171 -0.20 1.18 -16.11
C PRO A 171 0.80 0.06 -16.43
N PRO A 172 1.59 -0.40 -15.45
CA PRO A 172 2.48 -1.53 -15.62
C PRO A 172 1.69 -2.79 -15.97
N LYS A 173 2.12 -3.53 -17.00
CA LYS A 173 1.53 -4.82 -17.34
C LYS A 173 2.02 -5.90 -16.39
N THR A 174 1.14 -6.85 -16.06
CA THR A 174 1.54 -8.07 -15.33
C THR A 174 2.17 -9.08 -16.31
N GLU A 175 2.93 -10.04 -15.78
CA GLU A 175 3.47 -11.14 -16.61
C GLU A 175 2.35 -11.91 -17.33
N ILE A 176 1.20 -12.09 -16.70
CA ILE A 176 0.02 -12.76 -17.26
C ILE A 176 -0.50 -11.99 -18.49
N GLU A 177 -0.67 -10.66 -18.36
CA GLU A 177 -1.16 -9.80 -19.45
C GLU A 177 -0.19 -9.76 -20.62
N VAL A 178 1.11 -9.85 -20.37
CA VAL A 178 2.14 -9.92 -21.45
C VAL A 178 2.08 -11.24 -22.20
N ILE A 179 1.77 -12.36 -21.52
CA ILE A 179 1.66 -13.68 -22.14
C ILE A 179 0.41 -13.78 -23.03
N GLU A 180 -0.71 -13.18 -22.61
CA GLU A 180 -1.98 -13.22 -23.36
C GLU A 180 -1.94 -12.39 -24.67
N GLU A 181 -1.01 -11.43 -24.79
CA GLU A 181 -0.82 -10.60 -25.99
C GLU A 181 0.15 -11.24 -27.03
N GLN A 182 0.81 -12.37 -26.72
CA GLN A 182 1.73 -13.08 -27.62
C GLN A 182 1.05 -14.24 -28.34
#